data_360bedba82137132fc9c5c8be3f60e81
#
_entry.id   360bedba82137132fc9c5c8be3f60e81
#
_cell.length_a   1.000
_cell.length_b   1.000
_cell.length_c   1.000
_cell.angle_alpha   90.00
_cell.angle_beta   90.00
_cell.angle_gamma   90.00
#
_symmetry.space_group_name_H-M   'P 1'
#
loop_
_entity.id
_entity.type
_entity.pdbx_description
1 polymer ?
#
loop_
_entity_poly.entity_id
_entity_poly.type
_entity_poly.pdbx_seq_one_letter_code
_entity_poly.pdbx_strand_id
1 'polypeptide(L)'
;APPRKLQPNQVVGVDTVWLPGIEPGGKLKMALNCICWNTRFQLMIPLKNHTPQAACKAFYQWIRVFGPPERVYCDLGREFKRAFHDMAEQNDFHLDPGALEAPTQRSITERAGRTFKEILSKTLMQTGCTSWDEWHDAVDIVCSTVNRLANKSGFSPMQRMLGFNPRLPGSLLSGGEGDHGVGSRYIAGDAQIQRAMEIKK
;
A
#
# COMPACT_ATOMS: atom_id res chain seq x y z
N ALA A 1 0.11 -20.35 22.36
CA ALA A 1 0.33 -18.90 22.52
C ALA A 1 -0.58 -18.15 21.54
N PRO A 2 -1.22 -17.03 21.95
CA PRO A 2 -2.00 -16.25 21.01
C PRO A 2 -1.09 -15.78 19.87
N PRO A 3 -1.61 -15.71 18.62
CA PRO A 3 -0.79 -15.29 17.50
C PRO A 3 -0.24 -13.88 17.78
N ARG A 4 1.08 -13.71 17.68
CA ARG A 4 1.72 -12.39 17.88
C ARG A 4 1.08 -11.39 16.92
N LYS A 5 0.54 -10.30 17.45
CA LYS A 5 0.03 -9.20 16.62
C LYS A 5 1.23 -8.57 15.91
N LEU A 6 1.21 -8.56 14.60
CA LEU A 6 2.22 -7.88 13.80
C LEU A 6 2.24 -6.38 14.13
N GLN A 7 3.41 -5.78 14.09
CA GLN A 7 3.58 -4.33 14.20
C GLN A 7 3.52 -3.66 12.81
N PRO A 8 3.26 -2.34 12.74
CA PRO A 8 3.41 -1.58 11.49
C PRO A 8 4.82 -1.78 10.91
N ASN A 9 4.92 -1.93 9.61
CA ASN A 9 6.17 -2.20 8.87
C ASN A 9 6.93 -3.47 9.27
N GLN A 10 6.41 -4.31 10.15
CA GLN A 10 7.11 -5.54 10.53
C GLN A 10 7.15 -6.56 9.39
N VAL A 11 6.03 -6.74 8.71
CA VAL A 11 5.91 -7.67 7.58
C VAL A 11 5.29 -6.95 6.40
N VAL A 12 5.97 -7.00 5.27
CA VAL A 12 5.54 -6.41 3.99
C VAL A 12 5.44 -7.50 2.93
N GLY A 13 4.26 -7.63 2.32
CA GLY A 13 4.06 -8.46 1.14
C GLY A 13 4.39 -7.68 -0.13
N VAL A 14 5.15 -8.29 -1.02
CA VAL A 14 5.56 -7.70 -2.29
C VAL A 14 5.18 -8.64 -3.43
N ASP A 15 4.52 -8.10 -4.45
CA ASP A 15 4.11 -8.84 -5.65
C ASP A 15 4.17 -7.94 -6.88
N THR A 16 4.39 -8.54 -8.04
CA THR A 16 4.26 -7.82 -9.32
C THR A 16 2.86 -8.01 -9.89
N VAL A 17 2.22 -6.91 -10.25
CA VAL A 17 0.86 -6.93 -10.79
C VAL A 17 0.80 -6.22 -12.14
N TRP A 18 -0.01 -6.75 -13.04
CA TRP A 18 -0.35 -6.10 -14.29
C TRP A 18 -1.58 -5.23 -14.08
N LEU A 19 -1.42 -3.93 -14.23
CA LEU A 19 -2.48 -2.93 -14.14
C LEU A 19 -3.12 -2.68 -15.51
N PRO A 20 -4.42 -2.35 -15.55
CA PRO A 20 -5.07 -1.93 -16.79
C PRO A 20 -4.40 -0.69 -17.36
N GLY A 21 -4.26 -0.63 -18.68
CA GLY A 21 -3.73 0.53 -19.40
C GLY A 21 -4.79 1.60 -19.62
N ILE A 22 -4.46 2.59 -20.46
CA ILE A 22 -5.34 3.72 -20.77
C ILE A 22 -6.61 3.23 -21.48
N GLU A 23 -6.45 2.37 -22.49
CA GLU A 23 -7.57 1.85 -23.26
C GLU A 23 -8.08 0.52 -22.70
N PRO A 24 -9.39 0.28 -22.67
CA PRO A 24 -9.95 -1.02 -22.33
C PRO A 24 -9.39 -2.13 -23.23
N GLY A 25 -8.78 -3.15 -22.64
CA GLY A 25 -8.08 -4.21 -23.40
C GLY A 25 -6.73 -3.83 -23.99
N GLY A 26 -6.27 -2.59 -23.75
CA GLY A 26 -5.00 -2.09 -24.23
C GLY A 26 -3.79 -2.64 -23.50
N LYS A 27 -2.62 -2.04 -23.75
CA LYS A 27 -1.34 -2.47 -23.18
C LYS A 27 -1.33 -2.35 -21.65
N LEU A 28 -1.20 -3.48 -20.97
CA LEU A 28 -1.05 -3.53 -19.52
C LEU A 28 0.28 -2.91 -19.08
N LYS A 29 0.28 -2.32 -17.90
CA LYS A 29 1.48 -1.81 -17.23
C LYS A 29 1.79 -2.63 -16.00
N MET A 30 3.05 -3.01 -15.85
CA MET A 30 3.49 -3.69 -14.64
C MET A 30 3.72 -2.68 -13.52
N ALA A 31 3.32 -3.05 -12.32
CA ALA A 31 3.59 -2.31 -11.09
C ALA A 31 4.07 -3.27 -9.99
N LEU A 32 4.81 -2.72 -9.04
CA LEU A 32 5.13 -3.39 -7.79
C LEU A 32 4.06 -3.04 -6.76
N ASN A 33 3.41 -4.07 -6.24
CA ASN A 33 2.45 -3.97 -5.15
C ASN A 33 3.18 -4.25 -3.83
N CYS A 34 3.25 -3.27 -2.95
CA CYS A 34 3.81 -3.40 -1.61
C CYS A 34 2.71 -3.18 -0.59
N ILE A 35 2.49 -4.11 0.34
CA ILE A 35 1.46 -4.00 1.37
C ILE A 35 1.96 -4.40 2.75
N CYS A 36 1.77 -3.55 3.75
CA CYS A 36 2.00 -3.89 5.14
C CYS A 36 0.88 -4.83 5.64
N TRP A 37 1.24 -6.02 6.11
CA TRP A 37 0.23 -7.01 6.54
C TRP A 37 -0.52 -6.62 7.82
N ASN A 38 0.09 -5.83 8.70
CA ASN A 38 -0.60 -5.33 9.90
C ASN A 38 -1.60 -4.22 9.56
N THR A 39 -1.12 -3.15 8.93
CA THR A 39 -1.88 -1.92 8.74
C THR A 39 -2.78 -1.94 7.51
N ARG A 40 -2.46 -2.77 6.53
CA ARG A 40 -3.03 -2.80 5.17
C ARG A 40 -2.65 -1.59 4.32
N PHE A 41 -1.69 -0.79 4.78
CA PHE A 41 -1.15 0.29 3.98
C PHE A 41 -0.49 -0.28 2.72
N GLN A 42 -0.85 0.26 1.57
CA GLN A 42 -0.46 -0.25 0.26
C GLN A 42 0.22 0.85 -0.58
N LEU A 43 1.34 0.52 -1.20
CA LEU A 43 1.89 1.30 -2.30
C LEU A 43 1.82 0.48 -3.59
N MET A 44 1.32 1.11 -4.65
CA MET A 44 1.31 0.55 -6.00
C MET A 44 2.24 1.39 -6.85
N ILE A 45 3.39 0.84 -7.21
CA ILE A 45 4.48 1.59 -7.84
C ILE A 45 4.65 1.10 -9.28
N PRO A 46 4.26 1.89 -10.29
CA PRO A 46 4.46 1.54 -11.69
C PRO A 46 5.94 1.30 -12.03
N LEU A 47 6.21 0.23 -12.77
CA LEU A 47 7.55 -0.12 -13.20
C LEU A 47 7.81 0.38 -14.63
N LYS A 48 8.96 1.01 -14.86
CA LYS A 48 9.37 1.46 -16.21
C LYS A 48 9.58 0.28 -17.15
N ASN A 49 10.12 -0.82 -16.62
CA ASN A 49 10.37 -2.05 -17.35
C ASN A 49 10.22 -3.24 -16.40
N HIS A 50 10.09 -4.44 -16.99
CA HIS A 50 9.96 -5.68 -16.26
C HIS A 50 11.34 -6.29 -15.95
N THR A 51 12.10 -5.62 -15.08
CA THR A 51 13.42 -6.08 -14.64
C THR A 51 13.51 -6.15 -13.12
N PRO A 52 14.32 -7.07 -12.59
CA PRO A 52 14.55 -7.17 -11.14
C PRO A 52 15.04 -5.85 -10.53
N GLN A 53 15.91 -5.14 -11.25
CA GLN A 53 16.46 -3.85 -10.80
C GLN A 53 15.38 -2.77 -10.69
N ALA A 54 14.41 -2.75 -11.62
CA ALA A 54 13.28 -1.82 -11.56
C ALA A 54 12.39 -2.12 -10.36
N ALA A 55 12.14 -3.39 -10.05
CA ALA A 55 11.37 -3.80 -8.88
C ALA A 55 12.09 -3.45 -7.57
N CYS A 56 13.40 -3.71 -7.46
CA CYS A 56 14.19 -3.30 -6.31
C CYS A 56 14.17 -1.78 -6.13
N LYS A 57 14.37 -1.00 -7.21
CA LYS A 57 14.28 0.45 -7.18
C LYS A 57 12.91 0.96 -6.74
N ALA A 58 11.84 0.28 -7.13
CA ALA A 58 10.49 0.59 -6.68
C ALA A 58 10.35 0.29 -5.18
N PHE A 59 10.85 -0.85 -4.70
CA PHE A 59 10.78 -1.19 -3.27
C PHE A 59 11.61 -0.24 -2.39
N TYR A 60 12.68 0.34 -2.89
CA TYR A 60 13.42 1.39 -2.18
C TYR A 60 12.55 2.63 -1.87
N GLN A 61 11.48 2.90 -2.62
CA GLN A 61 10.53 3.97 -2.26
C GLN A 61 9.81 3.66 -0.95
N TRP A 62 9.49 2.38 -0.71
CA TRP A 62 8.96 1.93 0.57
C TRP A 62 9.98 2.13 1.70
N ILE A 63 11.19 1.61 1.51
CA ILE A 63 12.27 1.68 2.52
C ILE A 63 12.60 3.12 2.88
N ARG A 64 12.62 4.04 1.91
CA ARG A 64 12.89 5.47 2.15
C ARG A 64 11.86 6.15 3.06
N VAL A 65 10.62 5.69 3.06
CA VAL A 65 9.54 6.32 3.83
C VAL A 65 9.39 5.66 5.20
N PHE A 66 9.47 4.34 5.26
CA PHE A 66 9.13 3.57 6.46
C PHE A 66 10.33 2.85 7.09
N GLY A 67 11.48 2.90 6.48
CA GLY A 67 12.62 2.05 6.83
C GLY A 67 12.48 0.62 6.29
N PRO A 68 13.52 -0.21 6.39
CA PRO A 68 13.44 -1.61 6.03
C PRO A 68 12.47 -2.35 6.97
N PRO A 69 11.60 -3.24 6.45
CA PRO A 69 10.77 -4.10 7.28
C PRO A 69 11.62 -5.22 7.93
N GLU A 70 11.11 -5.88 8.96
CA GLU A 70 11.79 -7.09 9.48
C GLU A 70 11.73 -8.24 8.47
N ARG A 71 10.59 -8.37 7.77
CA ARG A 71 10.37 -9.44 6.78
C ARG A 71 9.68 -8.93 5.53
N VAL A 72 10.12 -9.44 4.40
CA VAL A 72 9.47 -9.26 3.10
C VAL A 72 9.01 -10.60 2.55
N TYR A 73 7.73 -10.74 2.29
CA TYR A 73 7.17 -11.87 1.56
C TYR A 73 7.08 -11.54 0.08
N CYS A 74 7.74 -12.34 -0.74
CA CYS A 74 7.92 -12.07 -2.16
C CYS A 74 7.62 -13.33 -2.97
N ASP A 75 6.52 -13.31 -3.76
CA ASP A 75 6.21 -14.37 -4.73
C ASP A 75 6.60 -13.93 -6.15
N LEU A 76 7.80 -13.49 -6.32
CA LEU A 76 8.37 -13.06 -7.59
C LEU A 76 9.09 -14.22 -8.29
N GLY A 77 9.24 -14.14 -9.61
CA GLY A 77 10.03 -15.07 -10.41
C GLY A 77 11.48 -15.21 -9.90
N ARG A 78 12.19 -16.26 -10.34
CA ARG A 78 13.54 -16.58 -9.82
C ARG A 78 14.53 -15.43 -9.95
N GLU A 79 14.47 -14.69 -11.07
CA GLU A 79 15.32 -13.55 -11.35
C GLU A 79 15.09 -12.39 -10.38
N PHE A 80 13.84 -12.16 -10.00
CA PHE A 80 13.50 -11.14 -9.00
C PHE A 80 13.94 -11.55 -7.61
N LYS A 81 13.81 -12.83 -7.26
CA LYS A 81 14.22 -13.36 -5.94
C LYS A 81 15.69 -13.09 -5.66
N ARG A 82 16.57 -13.29 -6.63
CA ARG A 82 18.00 -13.02 -6.46
C ARG A 82 18.30 -11.55 -6.16
N ALA A 83 17.72 -10.63 -6.96
CA ALA A 83 17.95 -9.20 -6.75
C ALA A 83 17.37 -8.71 -5.41
N PHE A 84 16.24 -9.26 -4.99
CA PHE A 84 15.67 -8.97 -3.66
C PHE A 84 16.48 -9.59 -2.53
N HIS A 85 17.13 -10.72 -2.74
CA HIS A 85 18.05 -11.33 -1.76
C HIS A 85 19.27 -10.43 -1.52
N ASP A 86 19.91 -9.95 -2.58
CA ASP A 86 21.05 -9.03 -2.48
C ASP A 86 20.64 -7.73 -1.75
N MET A 87 19.43 -7.23 -2.02
CA MET A 87 18.89 -6.05 -1.34
C MET A 87 18.55 -6.33 0.12
N ALA A 88 18.08 -7.52 0.46
CA ALA A 88 17.77 -7.94 1.81
C ALA A 88 19.03 -7.98 2.69
N GLU A 89 20.13 -8.52 2.16
CA GLU A 89 21.43 -8.53 2.83
C GLU A 89 21.95 -7.10 3.07
N GLN A 90 21.77 -6.20 2.09
CA GLN A 90 22.24 -4.80 2.20
C GLN A 90 21.42 -3.96 3.20
N ASN A 91 20.15 -4.30 3.43
CA ASN A 91 19.24 -3.51 4.25
C ASN A 91 18.79 -4.25 5.53
N ASP A 92 19.36 -5.39 5.83
CA ASP A 92 19.12 -6.19 7.04
C ASP A 92 17.63 -6.55 7.26
N PHE A 93 16.98 -7.07 6.21
CA PHE A 93 15.66 -7.64 6.33
C PHE A 93 15.62 -9.10 5.86
N HIS A 94 14.73 -9.90 6.47
CA HIS A 94 14.55 -11.29 6.08
C HIS A 94 13.63 -11.41 4.86
N LEU A 95 14.12 -12.07 3.81
CA LEU A 95 13.32 -12.37 2.61
C LEU A 95 12.72 -13.77 2.73
N ASP A 96 11.39 -13.85 2.83
CA ASP A 96 10.67 -15.10 2.76
C ASP A 96 10.22 -15.36 1.31
N PRO A 97 10.81 -16.36 0.63
CA PRO A 97 10.40 -16.70 -0.73
C PRO A 97 9.09 -17.46 -0.68
N GLY A 98 7.96 -16.77 -0.70
CA GLY A 98 6.60 -17.26 -0.95
C GLY A 98 6.32 -18.73 -0.61
N ALA A 99 6.71 -19.20 0.57
CA ALA A 99 6.65 -20.60 0.89
C ALA A 99 5.25 -21.04 1.32
N LEU A 100 4.99 -22.29 1.06
CA LEU A 100 3.87 -23.17 1.35
C LEU A 100 3.19 -23.01 2.73
N GLU A 101 3.76 -22.25 3.68
CA GLU A 101 3.36 -22.29 5.07
C GLU A 101 2.32 -21.25 5.50
N ALA A 102 1.95 -20.27 4.65
CA ALA A 102 0.98 -19.24 5.05
C ALA A 102 -0.01 -18.84 3.92
N PRO A 103 -0.89 -19.73 3.47
CA PRO A 103 -1.85 -19.45 2.38
C PRO A 103 -2.75 -18.26 2.72
N THR A 104 -3.10 -18.06 3.98
CA THR A 104 -3.95 -16.95 4.44
C THR A 104 -3.24 -15.59 4.30
N GLN A 105 -1.93 -15.55 4.47
CA GLN A 105 -1.13 -14.33 4.44
C GLN A 105 -0.81 -13.90 3.00
N ARG A 106 -0.52 -14.87 2.12
CA ARG A 106 -0.40 -14.64 0.67
C ARG A 106 -1.68 -14.03 0.09
N SER A 107 -2.83 -14.50 0.54
CA SER A 107 -4.14 -13.96 0.12
C SER A 107 -4.35 -12.48 0.44
N ILE A 108 -3.59 -11.89 1.37
CA ILE A 108 -3.65 -10.46 1.68
C ILE A 108 -3.08 -9.64 0.53
N THR A 109 -1.87 -9.99 0.09
CA THR A 109 -1.16 -9.28 -0.98
C THR A 109 -1.90 -9.42 -2.31
N GLU A 110 -2.32 -10.63 -2.66
CA GLU A 110 -3.08 -10.92 -3.88
C GLU A 110 -4.43 -10.19 -3.91
N ARG A 111 -5.17 -10.21 -2.79
CA ARG A 111 -6.48 -9.55 -2.67
C ARG A 111 -6.34 -8.04 -2.79
N ALA A 112 -5.33 -7.44 -2.15
CA ALA A 112 -5.06 -6.02 -2.26
C ALA A 112 -4.75 -5.61 -3.70
N GLY A 113 -3.92 -6.38 -4.41
CA GLY A 113 -3.63 -6.13 -5.83
C GLY A 113 -4.87 -6.25 -6.72
N ARG A 114 -5.75 -7.23 -6.45
CA ARG A 114 -7.02 -7.39 -7.19
C ARG A 114 -7.95 -6.21 -6.97
N THR A 115 -8.21 -5.84 -5.71
CA THR A 115 -9.06 -4.69 -5.36
C THR A 115 -8.54 -3.40 -5.97
N PHE A 116 -7.22 -3.19 -5.94
CA PHE A 116 -6.61 -2.03 -6.58
C PHE A 116 -6.90 -1.97 -8.08
N LYS A 117 -6.72 -3.09 -8.79
CA LYS A 117 -7.02 -3.18 -10.24
C LYS A 117 -8.48 -2.87 -10.56
N GLU A 118 -9.41 -3.37 -9.75
CA GLU A 118 -10.83 -3.11 -9.93
C GLU A 118 -11.18 -1.63 -9.77
N ILE A 119 -10.62 -0.98 -8.73
CA ILE A 119 -10.83 0.46 -8.49
C ILE A 119 -10.18 1.27 -9.62
N LEU A 120 -8.93 0.95 -9.99
CA LEU A 120 -8.22 1.65 -11.06
C LEU A 120 -8.99 1.57 -12.39
N SER A 121 -9.47 0.38 -12.77
CA SER A 121 -10.28 0.23 -13.99
C SER A 121 -11.49 1.16 -14.00
N LYS A 122 -12.22 1.24 -12.89
CA LYS A 122 -13.38 2.13 -12.75
C LYS A 122 -12.98 3.61 -12.83
N THR A 123 -11.87 3.97 -12.16
CA THR A 123 -11.36 5.34 -12.17
C THR A 123 -10.97 5.76 -13.60
N LEU A 124 -10.22 4.94 -14.32
CA LEU A 124 -9.82 5.22 -15.71
C LEU A 124 -11.03 5.39 -16.64
N MET A 125 -12.06 4.55 -16.47
CA MET A 125 -13.30 4.67 -17.23
C MET A 125 -14.09 5.95 -16.91
N GLN A 126 -14.10 6.39 -15.66
CA GLN A 126 -14.82 7.59 -15.23
C GLN A 126 -14.09 8.88 -15.60
N THR A 127 -12.76 8.89 -15.54
CA THR A 127 -11.96 10.08 -15.85
C THR A 127 -11.74 10.29 -17.34
N GLY A 128 -11.95 9.26 -18.16
CA GLY A 128 -11.66 9.32 -19.60
C GLY A 128 -10.17 9.54 -19.88
N CYS A 129 -9.32 8.94 -19.08
CA CYS A 129 -7.85 9.05 -19.17
C CYS A 129 -7.35 8.81 -20.60
N THR A 130 -6.54 9.75 -21.12
CA THR A 130 -6.04 9.75 -22.50
C THR A 130 -4.52 9.73 -22.60
N SER A 131 -3.80 10.06 -21.53
CA SER A 131 -2.35 10.13 -21.48
C SER A 131 -1.74 9.28 -20.36
N TRP A 132 -0.45 8.97 -20.51
CA TRP A 132 0.28 8.23 -19.47
C TRP A 132 0.48 9.04 -18.19
N ASP A 133 0.53 10.36 -18.27
CA ASP A 133 0.63 11.22 -17.09
C ASP A 133 -0.67 11.17 -16.30
N GLU A 134 -1.83 11.30 -16.95
CA GLU A 134 -3.15 11.13 -16.33
C GLU A 134 -3.33 9.71 -15.77
N TRP A 135 -2.77 8.69 -16.43
CA TRP A 135 -2.76 7.32 -15.92
C TRP A 135 -1.97 7.19 -14.62
N HIS A 136 -0.79 7.82 -14.53
CA HIS A 136 0.00 7.86 -13.31
C HIS A 136 -0.75 8.58 -12.18
N ASP A 137 -1.36 9.72 -12.48
CA ASP A 137 -2.22 10.45 -11.53
C ASP A 137 -3.38 9.58 -11.02
N ALA A 138 -4.02 8.83 -11.92
CA ALA A 138 -5.09 7.90 -11.52
C ALA A 138 -4.56 6.80 -10.58
N VAL A 139 -3.38 6.24 -10.83
CA VAL A 139 -2.76 5.25 -9.93
C VAL A 139 -2.50 5.86 -8.55
N ASP A 140 -1.97 7.08 -8.49
CA ASP A 140 -1.68 7.80 -7.24
C ASP A 140 -2.97 8.16 -6.46
N ILE A 141 -4.01 8.59 -7.17
CA ILE A 141 -5.33 8.85 -6.59
C ILE A 141 -5.91 7.57 -5.99
N VAL A 142 -5.88 6.46 -6.72
CA VAL A 142 -6.38 5.17 -6.21
C VAL A 142 -5.56 4.71 -5.01
N CYS A 143 -4.24 4.82 -5.07
CA CYS A 143 -3.35 4.47 -3.97
C CYS A 143 -3.66 5.30 -2.71
N SER A 144 -3.83 6.62 -2.87
CA SER A 144 -4.24 7.52 -1.79
C SER A 144 -5.61 7.14 -1.22
N THR A 145 -6.57 6.83 -2.08
CA THR A 145 -7.95 6.48 -1.71
C THR A 145 -7.99 5.20 -0.87
N VAL A 146 -7.38 4.11 -1.34
CA VAL A 146 -7.40 2.82 -0.60
C VAL A 146 -6.73 2.93 0.76
N ASN A 147 -5.73 3.79 0.91
CA ASN A 147 -5.04 4.01 2.16
C ASN A 147 -5.80 4.92 3.13
N ARG A 148 -6.73 5.73 2.66
CA ARG A 148 -7.53 6.67 3.47
C ARG A 148 -8.91 6.16 3.85
N LEU A 149 -9.42 5.15 3.14
CA LEU A 149 -10.71 4.54 3.47
C LEU A 149 -10.62 3.77 4.79
N ALA A 150 -11.52 4.10 5.71
CA ALA A 150 -11.63 3.38 6.97
C ALA A 150 -12.07 1.92 6.71
N ASN A 151 -11.43 1.00 7.37
CA ASN A 151 -11.84 -0.40 7.38
C ASN A 151 -12.96 -0.64 8.40
N LYS A 152 -13.37 -1.91 8.55
CA LYS A 152 -14.42 -2.31 9.52
C LYS A 152 -14.10 -1.96 10.98
N SER A 153 -12.82 -1.70 11.32
CA SER A 153 -12.41 -1.28 12.67
C SER A 153 -12.47 0.24 12.88
N GLY A 154 -12.93 1.01 11.88
CA GLY A 154 -13.04 2.46 11.95
C GLY A 154 -11.74 3.22 11.65
N PHE A 155 -10.63 2.52 11.42
CA PHE A 155 -9.33 3.14 11.11
C PHE A 155 -8.93 2.90 9.66
N SER A 156 -8.34 3.91 9.03
CA SER A 156 -7.73 3.75 7.71
C SER A 156 -6.37 3.04 7.80
N PRO A 157 -5.91 2.40 6.70
CA PRO A 157 -4.55 1.88 6.62
C PRO A 157 -3.49 2.94 6.93
N MET A 158 -3.71 4.17 6.48
CA MET A 158 -2.82 5.31 6.69
C MET A 158 -2.74 5.71 8.17
N GLN A 159 -3.89 5.81 8.88
CA GLN A 159 -3.92 6.05 10.32
C GLN A 159 -3.16 4.95 11.09
N ARG A 160 -3.36 3.70 10.69
CA ARG A 160 -2.68 2.57 11.33
C ARG A 160 -1.18 2.54 11.06
N MET A 161 -0.73 3.07 9.92
CA MET A 161 0.68 3.11 9.53
C MET A 161 1.43 4.27 10.17
N LEU A 162 0.82 5.46 10.16
CA LEU A 162 1.44 6.71 10.60
C LEU A 162 1.09 7.12 12.03
N GLY A 163 0.04 6.54 12.61
CA GLY A 163 -0.47 6.94 13.92
C GLY A 163 -1.40 8.15 13.91
N PHE A 164 -1.56 8.82 12.78
CA PHE A 164 -2.42 10.01 12.61
C PHE A 164 -3.07 10.05 11.22
N ASN A 165 -4.07 10.89 11.05
CA ASN A 165 -4.66 11.19 9.74
C ASN A 165 -3.92 12.35 9.10
N PRO A 166 -3.25 12.15 7.96
CA PRO A 166 -2.69 13.27 7.21
C PRO A 166 -3.77 14.25 6.75
N ARG A 167 -3.42 15.52 6.72
CA ARG A 167 -4.30 16.59 6.25
C ARG A 167 -4.79 16.31 4.82
N LEU A 168 -6.07 16.51 4.60
CA LEU A 168 -6.65 16.49 3.25
C LEU A 168 -6.44 17.84 2.56
N PRO A 169 -6.31 17.88 1.24
CA PRO A 169 -6.38 19.14 0.50
C PRO A 169 -7.63 19.92 0.85
N GLY A 170 -7.52 21.26 0.97
CA GLY A 170 -8.60 22.13 1.42
C GLY A 170 -9.89 22.03 0.60
N SER A 171 -9.76 21.74 -0.71
CA SER A 171 -10.90 21.51 -1.61
C SER A 171 -11.76 20.29 -1.25
N LEU A 172 -11.21 19.31 -0.54
CA LEU A 172 -11.93 18.14 -0.05
C LEU A 172 -12.60 18.40 1.32
N LEU A 173 -12.34 19.55 1.91
CA LEU A 173 -12.89 19.97 3.21
C LEU A 173 -14.03 20.98 3.04
N SER A 174 -14.31 21.45 1.83
CA SER A 174 -15.26 22.51 1.51
C SER A 174 -16.73 22.08 1.53
N GLY A 175 -17.13 21.37 2.55
CA GLY A 175 -18.53 21.00 2.77
C GLY A 175 -19.10 21.49 4.10
N GLY A 176 -18.45 22.39 4.80
CA GLY A 176 -18.93 22.85 6.10
C GLY A 176 -18.17 24.07 6.60
N GLU A 177 -18.93 25.04 6.91
CA GLU A 177 -18.52 26.25 7.61
C GLU A 177 -17.49 26.02 8.72
N GLY A 178 -16.41 26.76 8.66
CA GLY A 178 -15.58 27.02 9.82
C GLY A 178 -14.46 26.02 10.10
N ASP A 179 -13.35 26.60 10.24
CA ASP A 179 -12.04 26.12 10.70
C ASP A 179 -12.04 25.20 11.96
N HIS A 180 -13.20 25.00 12.58
CA HIS A 180 -13.36 24.23 13.81
C HIS A 180 -13.51 22.71 13.61
N GLY A 181 -13.82 22.26 12.40
CA GLY A 181 -14.03 20.82 12.12
C GLY A 181 -12.75 19.99 11.97
N VAL A 182 -11.66 20.62 11.54
CA VAL A 182 -10.41 19.90 11.23
C VAL A 182 -9.66 19.52 12.52
N GLY A 183 -9.55 20.43 13.46
CA GLY A 183 -8.92 20.18 14.75
C GLY A 183 -9.68 19.11 15.56
N SER A 184 -11.02 19.20 15.57
CA SER A 184 -11.85 18.24 16.29
C SER A 184 -11.76 16.81 15.73
N ARG A 185 -11.66 16.64 14.40
CA ARG A 185 -11.48 15.30 13.78
C ARG A 185 -10.10 14.73 14.03
N TYR A 186 -9.07 15.56 14.09
CA TYR A 186 -7.73 15.12 14.47
C TYR A 186 -7.70 14.66 15.93
N ILE A 187 -8.27 15.45 16.84
CA ILE A 187 -8.33 15.13 18.27
C ILE A 187 -9.17 13.87 18.52
N ALA A 188 -10.29 13.69 17.83
CA ALA A 188 -11.11 12.48 17.94
C ALA A 188 -10.39 11.26 17.38
N GLY A 189 -9.65 11.40 16.28
CA GLY A 189 -8.83 10.33 15.70
C GLY A 189 -7.72 9.90 16.65
N ASP A 190 -6.99 10.84 17.22
CA ASP A 190 -5.91 10.60 18.16
C ASP A 190 -6.42 9.97 19.46
N ALA A 191 -7.54 10.43 20.01
CA ALA A 191 -8.18 9.86 21.19
C ALA A 191 -8.67 8.42 20.93
N GLN A 192 -9.18 8.13 19.73
CA GLN A 192 -9.59 6.77 19.37
C GLN A 192 -8.39 5.85 19.19
N ILE A 193 -7.29 6.34 18.62
CA ILE A 193 -6.03 5.59 18.49
C ILE A 193 -5.46 5.31 19.87
N GLN A 194 -5.42 6.30 20.77
CA GLN A 194 -4.96 6.13 22.14
C GLN A 194 -5.82 5.13 22.90
N ARG A 195 -7.15 5.24 22.84
CA ARG A 195 -8.06 4.25 23.44
C ARG A 195 -7.86 2.85 22.88
N ALA A 196 -7.65 2.72 21.56
CA ALA A 196 -7.36 1.43 20.94
C ALA A 196 -6.01 0.85 21.38
N MET A 197 -5.05 1.70 21.76
CA MET A 197 -3.76 1.30 22.32
C MET A 197 -3.88 0.92 23.80
N GLU A 198 -4.71 1.60 24.57
CA GLU A 198 -4.97 1.33 26.01
C GLU A 198 -5.74 0.03 26.23
N ILE A 199 -6.71 -0.31 25.37
CA ILE A 199 -7.45 -1.58 25.41
C ILE A 199 -6.54 -2.80 25.13
N LYS A 200 -5.30 -2.57 24.67
CA LYS A 200 -4.33 -3.60 24.31
C LYS A 200 -3.26 -3.86 25.36
N LYS A 201 -3.27 -3.16 26.48
CA LYS A 201 -2.51 -3.47 27.68
C LYS A 201 -3.28 -4.42 28.59
#